data_6a1c46ce772bf862166df3dbc9e84bd8
#
_entry.id   6a1c46ce772bf862166df3dbc9e84bd8
#
_cell.length_a   1.000
_cell.length_b   1.000
_cell.length_c   1.000
_cell.angle_alpha   90.00
_cell.angle_beta   90.00
_cell.angle_gamma   90.00
#
_symmetry.space_group_name_H-M   'P 1'
#
loop_
_entity.id
_entity.type
_entity.pdbx_description
1 polymer ?
#
loop_
_entity_poly.entity_id
_entity_poly.type
_entity_poly.pdbx_seq_one_letter_code
_entity_poly.pdbx_strand_id
1 'polypeptide(L)'
;RDFCLSRGLGDVYKRQTIDWAQAASSGVDFAMIRVGYRAQKTGVIYADTNAKYNMQQAAANGIKVGVYFFSSAVNEAEAIEEADWVADFIADYSITYPVAFDCEGFNTSESRQKSMTKAERTDVAVAFLQEIYDKGYTPMFYAACSELTNNSQWNIASLEKSFKIWVAQYPSTPYPETPSTSYTGTYSMWQYTNQGR
;
A
#
# COMPACT_ATOMS: atom_id res chain seq x y z
N ARG A 1 10.07 15.74 0.92
CA ARG A 1 8.62 15.87 1.21
C ARG A 1 7.96 14.62 0.67
N ASP A 2 7.50 13.78 1.59
CA ASP A 2 6.95 12.48 1.26
C ASP A 2 5.49 12.67 0.85
N PHE A 3 5.20 12.50 -0.43
CA PHE A 3 3.84 12.56 -0.94
C PHE A 3 3.34 11.15 -1.19
N CYS A 4 2.51 10.67 -0.29
CA CYS A 4 1.80 9.42 -0.52
C CYS A 4 0.43 9.73 -1.11
N LEU A 5 0.16 9.22 -2.30
CA LEU A 5 -1.18 9.24 -2.88
C LEU A 5 -2.05 8.28 -2.09
N SER A 6 -2.73 8.81 -1.08
CA SER A 6 -3.55 8.03 -0.18
C SER A 6 -4.93 7.73 -0.74
N ARG A 7 -5.56 6.70 -0.16
CA ARG A 7 -6.84 6.14 -0.55
C ARG A 7 -8.04 7.10 -0.44
N GLY A 8 -8.00 8.11 0.46
CA GLY A 8 -9.05 9.12 0.59
C GLY A 8 -9.21 9.97 -0.67
N LEU A 9 -8.15 10.10 -1.43
CA LEU A 9 -8.15 10.71 -2.76
C LEU A 9 -8.43 9.68 -3.88
N GLY A 10 -8.29 8.38 -3.59
CA GLY A 10 -8.37 7.30 -4.59
C GLY A 10 -9.70 7.21 -5.33
N ASP A 11 -10.83 7.45 -4.69
CA ASP A 11 -12.14 7.36 -5.34
C ASP A 11 -12.46 8.58 -6.23
N VAL A 12 -11.89 9.74 -5.91
CA VAL A 12 -12.00 10.95 -6.74
C VAL A 12 -10.94 10.93 -7.84
N TYR A 13 -9.74 10.42 -7.58
CA TYR A 13 -8.61 10.41 -8.52
C TYR A 13 -8.59 9.21 -9.48
N LYS A 14 -9.32 8.14 -9.24
CA LYS A 14 -9.58 7.08 -10.24
C LYS A 14 -10.07 7.62 -11.58
N ARG A 15 -10.60 8.85 -11.62
CA ARG A 15 -11.18 9.49 -12.79
C ARG A 15 -10.37 10.65 -13.34
N GLN A 16 -9.30 11.07 -12.67
CA GLN A 16 -8.48 12.22 -13.09
C GLN A 16 -7.06 11.80 -13.41
N THR A 17 -6.56 12.33 -14.51
CA THR A 17 -5.16 12.20 -14.89
C THR A 17 -4.33 13.13 -14.02
N ILE A 18 -3.31 12.62 -13.33
CA ILE A 18 -2.40 13.43 -12.52
C ILE A 18 -1.45 14.17 -13.45
N ASP A 19 -1.26 15.47 -13.21
CA ASP A 19 -0.19 16.25 -13.83
C ASP A 19 1.14 15.99 -13.08
N TRP A 20 1.89 15.01 -13.56
CA TRP A 20 3.13 14.58 -12.95
C TRP A 20 4.26 15.60 -13.10
N ALA A 21 4.22 16.46 -14.13
CA ALA A 21 5.16 17.55 -14.26
C ALA A 21 4.94 18.62 -13.18
N GLN A 22 3.68 18.95 -12.91
CA GLN A 22 3.32 19.84 -11.81
C GLN A 22 3.67 19.22 -10.44
N ALA A 23 3.40 17.94 -10.25
CA ALA A 23 3.77 17.24 -9.01
C ALA A 23 5.28 17.30 -8.75
N ALA A 24 6.10 17.00 -9.76
CA ALA A 24 7.56 17.09 -9.67
C ALA A 24 8.02 18.51 -9.35
N SER A 25 7.48 19.53 -10.05
CA SER A 25 7.84 20.94 -9.81
C SER A 25 7.42 21.43 -8.42
N SER A 26 6.40 20.79 -7.82
CA SER A 26 5.94 21.07 -6.46
C SER A 26 6.78 20.36 -5.36
N GLY A 27 7.82 19.62 -5.75
CA GLY A 27 8.77 18.98 -4.85
C GLY A 27 8.30 17.60 -4.37
N VAL A 28 7.50 16.89 -5.17
CA VAL A 28 7.17 15.48 -4.93
C VAL A 28 8.37 14.63 -5.36
N ASP A 29 8.97 13.90 -4.43
CA ASP A 29 10.15 13.07 -4.66
C ASP A 29 9.79 11.62 -5.02
N PHE A 30 8.67 11.10 -4.50
CA PHE A 30 8.20 9.75 -4.79
C PHE A 30 6.67 9.66 -4.76
N ALA A 31 6.14 8.59 -5.33
CA ALA A 31 4.72 8.25 -5.30
C ALA A 31 4.51 6.75 -5.05
N MET A 32 3.50 6.41 -4.24
CA MET A 32 2.99 5.05 -4.07
C MET A 32 1.71 4.91 -4.90
N ILE A 33 1.74 4.12 -5.96
CA ILE A 33 0.68 4.01 -6.95
C ILE A 33 -0.07 2.70 -6.78
N ARG A 34 -1.42 2.76 -6.66
CA ARG A 34 -2.21 1.54 -6.67
C ARG A 34 -2.15 0.89 -8.06
N VAL A 35 -1.71 -0.36 -8.11
CA VAL A 35 -1.68 -1.12 -9.39
C VAL A 35 -2.91 -1.96 -9.62
N GLY A 36 -3.56 -2.41 -8.56
CA GLY A 36 -4.75 -3.23 -8.66
C GLY A 36 -5.34 -3.58 -7.29
N TYR A 37 -6.34 -4.43 -7.34
CA TYR A 37 -7.03 -4.92 -6.14
C TYR A 37 -7.70 -6.25 -6.41
N ARG A 38 -7.85 -7.05 -5.35
CA ARG A 38 -8.78 -8.19 -5.35
C ARG A 38 -10.12 -7.74 -4.77
N ALA A 39 -11.20 -7.99 -5.49
CA ALA A 39 -12.54 -7.59 -5.07
C ALA A 39 -12.97 -8.34 -3.80
N GLN A 40 -13.40 -7.61 -2.77
CA GLN A 40 -13.77 -8.14 -1.46
C GLN A 40 -14.98 -9.11 -1.48
N LYS A 41 -15.83 -9.05 -2.51
CA LYS A 41 -16.98 -9.97 -2.65
C LYS A 41 -16.68 -11.17 -3.53
N THR A 42 -16.04 -10.93 -4.67
CA THR A 42 -15.90 -11.94 -5.74
C THR A 42 -14.56 -12.63 -5.74
N GLY A 43 -13.53 -12.03 -5.13
CA GLY A 43 -12.16 -12.54 -5.17
C GLY A 43 -11.45 -12.36 -6.52
N VAL A 44 -12.06 -11.67 -7.48
CA VAL A 44 -11.46 -11.41 -8.80
C VAL A 44 -10.45 -10.28 -8.69
N ILE A 45 -9.28 -10.44 -9.33
CA ILE A 45 -8.26 -9.40 -9.43
C ILE A 45 -8.60 -8.44 -10.57
N TYR A 46 -8.48 -7.14 -10.29
CA TYR A 46 -8.64 -6.07 -11.27
C TYR A 46 -7.43 -5.14 -11.26
N ALA A 47 -6.97 -4.75 -12.43
CA ALA A 47 -5.99 -3.69 -12.57
C ALA A 47 -6.63 -2.31 -12.30
N ASP A 48 -5.84 -1.40 -11.73
CA ASP A 48 -6.23 0.03 -11.71
C ASP A 48 -6.05 0.63 -13.10
N THR A 49 -7.08 1.27 -13.60
CA THR A 49 -7.13 1.78 -14.99
C THR A 49 -6.06 2.83 -15.29
N ASN A 50 -5.61 3.57 -14.28
CA ASN A 50 -4.62 4.64 -14.43
C ASN A 50 -3.21 4.20 -14.01
N ALA A 51 -3.02 2.97 -13.52
CA ALA A 51 -1.75 2.54 -12.95
C ALA A 51 -0.58 2.65 -13.94
N LYS A 52 -0.74 2.12 -15.14
CA LYS A 52 0.31 2.15 -16.18
C LYS A 52 0.71 3.56 -16.55
N TYR A 53 -0.27 4.42 -16.79
CA TYR A 53 -0.04 5.85 -17.07
C TYR A 53 0.72 6.52 -15.90
N ASN A 54 0.24 6.32 -14.68
CA ASN A 54 0.83 6.95 -13.50
C ASN A 54 2.27 6.49 -13.26
N MET A 55 2.56 5.19 -13.35
CA MET A 55 3.93 4.66 -13.21
C MET A 55 4.88 5.25 -14.26
N GLN A 56 4.44 5.26 -15.53
CA GLN A 56 5.22 5.78 -16.63
C GLN A 56 5.50 7.27 -16.49
N GLN A 57 4.46 8.07 -16.22
CA GLN A 57 4.57 9.52 -16.16
C GLN A 57 5.29 10.01 -14.90
N ALA A 58 5.08 9.37 -13.75
CA ALA A 58 5.85 9.69 -12.55
C ALA A 58 7.35 9.48 -12.79
N ALA A 59 7.75 8.32 -13.31
CA ALA A 59 9.14 8.01 -13.62
C ALA A 59 9.73 8.97 -14.68
N ALA A 60 8.98 9.30 -15.74
CA ALA A 60 9.41 10.24 -16.79
C ALA A 60 9.66 11.67 -16.24
N ASN A 61 9.00 12.04 -15.15
CA ASN A 61 9.20 13.33 -14.47
C ASN A 61 10.17 13.25 -13.28
N GLY A 62 10.96 12.17 -13.15
CA GLY A 62 11.99 12.02 -12.13
C GLY A 62 11.45 11.66 -10.73
N ILE A 63 10.15 11.37 -10.61
CA ILE A 63 9.53 10.92 -9.37
C ILE A 63 9.78 9.43 -9.20
N LYS A 64 10.30 9.02 -8.04
CA LYS A 64 10.52 7.61 -7.70
C LYS A 64 9.19 6.91 -7.50
N VAL A 65 9.07 5.69 -8.03
CA VAL A 65 7.81 4.95 -8.02
C VAL A 65 7.90 3.74 -7.12
N GLY A 66 6.98 3.68 -6.16
CA GLY A 66 6.55 2.47 -5.48
C GLY A 66 5.11 2.16 -5.83
N VAL A 67 4.67 0.96 -5.50
CA VAL A 67 3.31 0.53 -5.81
C VAL A 67 2.65 -0.12 -4.61
N TYR A 68 1.33 -0.21 -4.63
CA TYR A 68 0.59 -1.01 -3.66
C TYR A 68 -0.56 -1.78 -4.32
N PHE A 69 -0.91 -2.89 -3.71
CA PHE A 69 -2.02 -3.73 -4.11
C PHE A 69 -3.00 -3.86 -2.95
N PHE A 70 -4.29 -3.62 -3.23
CA PHE A 70 -5.35 -3.81 -2.25
C PHE A 70 -5.78 -5.27 -2.23
N SER A 71 -5.32 -5.97 -1.19
CA SER A 71 -5.56 -7.40 -1.00
C SER A 71 -6.89 -7.69 -0.32
N SER A 72 -7.55 -8.73 -0.78
CA SER A 72 -8.60 -9.43 -0.04
C SER A 72 -8.44 -10.94 -0.12
N ALA A 73 -7.19 -11.42 -0.19
CA ALA A 73 -6.85 -12.83 -0.14
C ALA A 73 -7.33 -13.48 1.16
N VAL A 74 -7.83 -14.70 1.07
CA VAL A 74 -8.35 -15.47 2.22
C VAL A 74 -7.46 -16.66 2.60
N ASN A 75 -6.37 -16.86 1.87
CA ASN A 75 -5.34 -17.87 2.15
C ASN A 75 -4.02 -17.48 1.47
N GLU A 76 -2.95 -18.17 1.82
CA GLU A 76 -1.60 -17.91 1.29
C GLU A 76 -1.51 -18.11 -0.23
N ALA A 77 -2.22 -19.07 -0.81
CA ALA A 77 -2.19 -19.31 -2.25
C ALA A 77 -2.76 -18.11 -3.02
N GLU A 78 -3.84 -17.51 -2.56
CA GLU A 78 -4.37 -16.27 -3.14
C GLU A 78 -3.42 -15.09 -2.95
N ALA A 79 -2.72 -15.00 -1.81
CA ALA A 79 -1.73 -13.95 -1.57
C ALA A 79 -0.53 -14.05 -2.51
N ILE A 80 -0.05 -15.26 -2.77
CA ILE A 80 1.00 -15.53 -3.76
C ILE A 80 0.52 -15.17 -5.17
N GLU A 81 -0.71 -15.55 -5.54
CA GLU A 81 -1.32 -15.17 -6.83
C GLU A 81 -1.39 -13.64 -6.99
N GLU A 82 -1.74 -12.91 -5.93
CA GLU A 82 -1.73 -11.44 -5.95
C GLU A 82 -0.32 -10.87 -6.16
N ALA A 83 0.67 -11.40 -5.47
CA ALA A 83 2.07 -10.97 -5.57
C ALA A 83 2.66 -11.28 -6.96
N ASP A 84 2.40 -12.47 -7.50
CA ASP A 84 2.78 -12.85 -8.87
C ASP A 84 2.16 -11.89 -9.89
N TRP A 85 0.85 -11.64 -9.75
CA TRP A 85 0.13 -10.72 -10.62
C TRP A 85 0.73 -9.30 -10.56
N VAL A 86 1.07 -8.81 -9.36
CA VAL A 86 1.71 -7.50 -9.19
C VAL A 86 3.07 -7.48 -9.87
N ALA A 87 3.92 -8.48 -9.61
CA ALA A 87 5.26 -8.55 -10.18
C ALA A 87 5.23 -8.56 -11.72
N ASP A 88 4.33 -9.34 -12.33
CA ASP A 88 4.14 -9.40 -13.77
C ASP A 88 3.62 -8.05 -14.32
N PHE A 89 2.66 -7.42 -13.61
CA PHE A 89 2.07 -6.16 -14.03
C PHE A 89 3.08 -5.00 -14.06
N ILE A 90 4.05 -4.99 -13.13
CA ILE A 90 5.04 -3.92 -12.99
C ILE A 90 6.38 -4.22 -13.68
N ALA A 91 6.57 -5.39 -14.27
CA ALA A 91 7.86 -5.86 -14.79
C ALA A 91 8.51 -4.90 -15.79
N ASP A 92 7.72 -4.23 -16.62
CA ASP A 92 8.19 -3.30 -17.65
C ASP A 92 8.42 -1.87 -17.13
N TYR A 93 8.21 -1.61 -15.82
CA TYR A 93 8.27 -0.28 -15.22
C TYR A 93 9.46 -0.14 -14.27
N SER A 94 9.97 1.08 -14.14
CA SER A 94 11.03 1.40 -13.18
C SER A 94 10.46 1.59 -11.77
N ILE A 95 10.34 0.49 -11.03
CA ILE A 95 9.88 0.49 -9.64
C ILE A 95 11.10 0.49 -8.73
N THR A 96 11.39 1.64 -8.11
CA THR A 96 12.57 1.86 -7.25
C THR A 96 12.23 2.03 -5.78
N TYR A 97 10.95 2.17 -5.46
CA TYR A 97 10.38 2.21 -4.12
C TYR A 97 9.63 0.90 -3.83
N PRO A 98 9.20 0.68 -2.57
CA PRO A 98 8.59 -0.59 -2.18
C PRO A 98 7.32 -0.98 -2.94
N VAL A 99 7.03 -2.28 -2.92
CA VAL A 99 5.73 -2.87 -3.24
C VAL A 99 5.00 -3.14 -1.94
N ALA A 100 3.88 -2.46 -1.70
CA ALA A 100 3.17 -2.53 -0.44
C ALA A 100 1.93 -3.44 -0.51
N PHE A 101 1.75 -4.23 0.55
CA PHE A 101 0.54 -4.97 0.85
C PHE A 101 -0.42 -4.06 1.62
N ASP A 102 -1.60 -3.80 1.08
CA ASP A 102 -2.68 -3.02 1.67
C ASP A 102 -3.91 -3.91 1.87
N CYS A 103 -4.33 -4.14 3.11
CA CYS A 103 -5.50 -4.95 3.43
C CYS A 103 -6.33 -4.24 4.50
N GLU A 104 -7.47 -3.71 4.07
CA GLU A 104 -8.35 -2.93 4.92
C GLU A 104 -9.82 -3.37 4.75
N GLY A 105 -10.67 -2.99 5.72
CA GLY A 105 -12.10 -3.26 5.65
C GLY A 105 -12.46 -4.75 5.77
N PHE A 106 -11.54 -5.58 6.24
CA PHE A 106 -11.72 -7.03 6.36
C PHE A 106 -12.78 -7.44 7.39
N ASN A 107 -13.17 -6.56 8.32
CA ASN A 107 -14.21 -6.81 9.34
C ASN A 107 -15.63 -6.43 8.88
N THR A 108 -15.80 -5.92 7.67
CA THR A 108 -17.14 -5.56 7.18
C THR A 108 -17.97 -6.80 6.83
N SER A 109 -19.30 -6.66 6.85
CA SER A 109 -20.22 -7.77 6.53
C SER A 109 -20.03 -8.32 5.12
N GLU A 110 -19.54 -7.50 4.22
CA GLU A 110 -19.33 -7.79 2.80
C GLU A 110 -17.97 -8.39 2.49
N SER A 111 -17.06 -8.39 3.47
CA SER A 111 -15.70 -8.90 3.27
C SER A 111 -15.64 -10.42 3.33
N ARG A 112 -15.05 -11.04 2.33
CA ARG A 112 -14.71 -12.47 2.30
C ARG A 112 -13.71 -12.88 3.40
N GLN A 113 -12.99 -11.90 3.97
CA GLN A 113 -11.99 -12.09 5.03
C GLN A 113 -12.58 -11.99 6.45
N LYS A 114 -13.88 -11.74 6.60
CA LYS A 114 -14.53 -11.43 7.88
C LYS A 114 -14.31 -12.49 8.96
N SER A 115 -14.25 -13.76 8.58
CA SER A 115 -14.07 -14.88 9.51
C SER A 115 -12.62 -15.27 9.76
N MET A 116 -11.67 -14.63 9.10
CA MET A 116 -10.25 -14.92 9.28
C MET A 116 -9.78 -14.54 10.68
N THR A 117 -9.01 -15.42 11.27
CA THR A 117 -8.30 -15.14 12.52
C THR A 117 -7.13 -14.19 12.28
N LYS A 118 -6.61 -13.62 13.36
CA LYS A 118 -5.37 -12.82 13.33
C LYS A 118 -4.19 -13.59 12.72
N ALA A 119 -4.04 -14.87 13.06
CA ALA A 119 -2.96 -15.71 12.55
C ALA A 119 -3.07 -15.88 11.03
N GLU A 120 -4.22 -16.36 10.54
CA GLU A 120 -4.46 -16.56 9.10
C GLU A 120 -4.27 -15.28 8.30
N ARG A 121 -4.73 -14.14 8.81
CA ARG A 121 -4.54 -12.85 8.14
C ARG A 121 -3.06 -12.44 8.09
N THR A 122 -2.32 -12.71 9.16
CA THR A 122 -0.88 -12.46 9.19
C THR A 122 -0.14 -13.36 8.22
N ASP A 123 -0.49 -14.64 8.13
CA ASP A 123 0.12 -15.59 7.21
C ASP A 123 -0.11 -15.19 5.75
N VAL A 124 -1.31 -14.71 5.43
CA VAL A 124 -1.64 -14.12 4.10
C VAL A 124 -0.73 -12.91 3.79
N ALA A 125 -0.56 -11.99 4.74
CA ALA A 125 0.30 -10.84 4.53
C ALA A 125 1.77 -11.26 4.34
N VAL A 126 2.25 -12.20 5.15
CA VAL A 126 3.62 -12.73 5.05
C VAL A 126 3.84 -13.42 3.71
N ALA A 127 2.88 -14.23 3.24
CA ALA A 127 2.97 -14.91 1.94
C ALA A 127 3.11 -13.92 0.77
N PHE A 128 2.29 -12.87 0.74
CA PHE A 128 2.41 -11.81 -0.27
C PHE A 128 3.77 -11.12 -0.20
N LEU A 129 4.17 -10.68 0.98
CA LEU A 129 5.39 -9.89 1.18
C LEU A 129 6.65 -10.71 0.87
N GLN A 130 6.66 -12.00 1.23
CA GLN A 130 7.76 -12.90 0.91
C GLN A 130 7.86 -13.14 -0.60
N GLU A 131 6.74 -13.38 -1.28
CA GLU A 131 6.73 -13.56 -2.74
C GLU A 131 7.24 -12.31 -3.45
N ILE A 132 6.82 -11.11 -3.03
CA ILE A 132 7.36 -9.84 -3.56
C ILE A 132 8.88 -9.75 -3.37
N TYR A 133 9.40 -10.15 -2.20
CA TYR A 133 10.85 -10.21 -1.96
C TYR A 133 11.54 -11.20 -2.91
N ASP A 134 10.99 -12.38 -3.10
CA ASP A 134 11.56 -13.43 -3.96
C ASP A 134 11.54 -13.03 -5.44
N LYS A 135 10.61 -12.15 -5.85
CA LYS A 135 10.59 -11.50 -7.19
C LYS A 135 11.61 -10.35 -7.32
N GLY A 136 12.37 -10.02 -6.26
CA GLY A 136 13.42 -9.00 -6.29
C GLY A 136 12.96 -7.58 -5.97
N TYR A 137 11.75 -7.40 -5.49
CA TYR A 137 11.24 -6.10 -5.03
C TYR A 137 11.38 -5.94 -3.51
N THR A 138 11.31 -4.70 -3.04
CA THR A 138 11.31 -4.41 -1.60
C THR A 138 9.88 -4.51 -1.06
N PRO A 139 9.55 -5.49 -0.20
CA PRO A 139 8.22 -5.60 0.38
C PRO A 139 7.97 -4.57 1.48
N MET A 140 6.73 -4.10 1.60
CA MET A 140 6.30 -3.18 2.64
C MET A 140 4.88 -3.53 3.12
N PHE A 141 4.66 -3.51 4.42
CA PHE A 141 3.35 -3.72 5.03
C PHE A 141 2.72 -2.38 5.38
N TYR A 142 1.51 -2.14 4.87
CA TYR A 142 0.72 -0.94 5.17
C TYR A 142 -0.39 -1.25 6.16
N ALA A 143 -0.52 -0.44 7.21
CA ALA A 143 -1.68 -0.49 8.11
C ALA A 143 -1.91 0.84 8.85
N ALA A 144 -3.12 1.02 9.37
CA ALA A 144 -3.44 2.11 10.26
C ALA A 144 -2.64 2.01 11.58
N CYS A 145 -2.23 3.17 12.12
CA CYS A 145 -1.52 3.24 13.40
C CYS A 145 -2.27 2.50 14.53
N SER A 146 -3.59 2.59 14.56
CA SER A 146 -4.41 1.86 15.53
C SER A 146 -4.29 0.34 15.42
N GLU A 147 -4.20 -0.19 14.21
CA GLU A 147 -4.01 -1.64 13.98
C GLU A 147 -2.60 -2.09 14.37
N LEU A 148 -1.59 -1.28 14.06
CA LEU A 148 -0.20 -1.53 14.44
C LEU A 148 -0.01 -1.49 15.96
N THR A 149 -0.71 -0.60 16.66
CA THR A 149 -0.56 -0.41 18.11
C THR A 149 -1.33 -1.45 18.92
N ASN A 150 -2.57 -1.76 18.55
CA ASN A 150 -3.41 -2.65 19.35
C ASN A 150 -3.11 -4.14 19.17
N ASN A 151 -2.36 -4.50 18.12
CA ASN A 151 -1.93 -5.87 17.84
C ASN A 151 -3.08 -6.91 17.81
N SER A 152 -4.32 -6.47 17.61
CA SER A 152 -5.50 -7.35 17.62
C SER A 152 -5.77 -8.00 16.27
N GLN A 153 -5.39 -7.31 15.18
CA GLN A 153 -5.69 -7.70 13.81
C GLN A 153 -4.52 -8.43 13.13
N TRP A 154 -3.30 -8.13 13.54
CA TRP A 154 -2.05 -8.60 12.94
C TRP A 154 -1.06 -9.03 14.02
N ASN A 155 -0.17 -9.98 13.71
CA ASN A 155 1.02 -10.25 14.52
C ASN A 155 2.12 -9.24 14.15
N ILE A 156 2.03 -8.05 14.74
CA ILE A 156 2.90 -6.91 14.39
C ILE A 156 4.36 -7.22 14.63
N ALA A 157 4.70 -7.89 15.74
CA ALA A 157 6.09 -8.23 16.05
C ALA A 157 6.76 -9.10 14.97
N SER A 158 5.98 -9.99 14.34
CA SER A 158 6.47 -10.81 13.22
C SER A 158 6.68 -9.97 11.96
N LEU A 159 5.72 -9.10 11.64
CA LEU A 159 5.79 -8.25 10.44
C LEU A 159 6.90 -7.21 10.52
N GLU A 160 7.04 -6.50 11.64
CA GLU A 160 8.12 -5.51 11.85
C GLU A 160 9.53 -6.09 11.77
N LYS A 161 9.69 -7.33 12.24
CA LYS A 161 10.97 -8.01 12.23
C LYS A 161 11.50 -8.28 10.82
N SER A 162 10.59 -8.50 9.88
CA SER A 162 10.91 -9.01 8.54
C SER A 162 10.70 -8.01 7.42
N PHE A 163 9.79 -7.05 7.60
CA PHE A 163 9.34 -6.17 6.52
C PHE A 163 9.34 -4.70 6.93
N LYS A 164 9.46 -3.82 5.95
CA LYS A 164 9.26 -2.38 6.15
C LYS A 164 7.80 -2.10 6.48
N ILE A 165 7.58 -1.13 7.37
CA ILE A 165 6.22 -0.70 7.78
C ILE A 165 5.91 0.68 7.20
N TRP A 166 4.72 0.80 6.66
CA TRP A 166 4.11 2.05 6.23
C TRP A 166 2.90 2.33 7.13
N VAL A 167 3.01 3.35 7.96
CA VAL A 167 1.99 3.73 8.95
C VAL A 167 1.03 4.74 8.35
N ALA A 168 -0.28 4.52 8.50
CA ALA A 168 -1.30 5.54 8.24
C ALA A 168 -1.82 6.11 9.55
N GLN A 169 -1.65 7.41 9.74
CA GLN A 169 -2.23 8.16 10.86
C GLN A 169 -2.39 9.61 10.45
N TYR A 170 -3.60 10.13 10.57
CA TYR A 170 -3.96 11.49 10.15
C TYR A 170 -4.22 12.35 11.40
N PRO A 171 -3.20 13.02 11.96
CA PRO A 171 -3.40 13.94 13.06
C PRO A 171 -4.21 15.17 12.62
N SER A 172 -4.90 15.82 13.56
CA SER A 172 -5.69 17.03 13.27
C SER A 172 -4.86 18.18 12.71
N THR A 173 -3.60 18.25 13.13
CA THR A 173 -2.57 19.14 12.58
C THR A 173 -1.48 18.25 11.95
N PRO A 174 -1.47 18.07 10.62
CA PRO A 174 -0.50 17.17 9.97
C PRO A 174 0.92 17.72 10.02
N TYR A 175 1.87 16.98 9.46
CA TYR A 175 3.24 17.43 9.31
C TYR A 175 3.28 18.81 8.59
N PRO A 176 4.12 19.78 9.00
CA PRO A 176 5.21 19.64 9.99
C PRO A 176 4.82 19.92 11.46
N GLU A 177 3.63 20.40 11.77
CA GLU A 177 3.21 20.73 13.13
C GLU A 177 3.21 19.51 14.05
N THR A 178 2.75 18.35 13.52
CA THR A 178 2.96 17.04 14.15
C THR A 178 4.16 16.39 13.46
N PRO A 179 5.32 16.29 14.13
CA PRO A 179 6.57 15.90 13.46
C PRO A 179 6.72 14.39 13.21
N SER A 180 5.91 13.56 13.88
CA SER A 180 5.95 12.09 13.76
C SER A 180 4.61 11.47 14.09
N THR A 181 4.41 10.22 13.66
CA THR A 181 3.29 9.39 14.11
C THR A 181 3.40 9.06 15.59
N SER A 182 2.30 8.71 16.24
CA SER A 182 2.27 8.18 17.62
C SER A 182 2.66 6.70 17.70
N TYR A 183 2.88 6.03 16.55
CA TYR A 183 3.37 4.67 16.51
C TYR A 183 4.82 4.60 17.01
N THR A 184 5.05 3.74 18.01
CA THR A 184 6.36 3.62 18.67
C THR A 184 7.24 2.52 18.12
N GLY A 185 6.72 1.68 17.20
CA GLY A 185 7.49 0.65 16.50
C GLY A 185 8.36 1.21 15.39
N THR A 186 9.08 0.34 14.71
CA THR A 186 9.93 0.72 13.57
C THR A 186 9.10 0.90 12.30
N TYR A 187 9.17 2.05 11.68
CA TYR A 187 8.51 2.32 10.40
C TYR A 187 9.45 3.01 9.41
N SER A 188 9.15 2.86 8.14
CA SER A 188 9.92 3.46 7.03
C SER A 188 9.16 4.56 6.31
N MET A 189 7.84 4.59 6.43
CA MET A 189 6.98 5.56 5.76
C MET A 189 5.78 5.91 6.66
N TRP A 190 5.39 7.18 6.62
CA TRP A 190 4.21 7.67 7.34
C TRP A 190 3.31 8.46 6.40
N GLN A 191 2.06 8.01 6.28
CA GLN A 191 0.99 8.75 5.64
C GLN A 191 0.30 9.63 6.68
N TYR A 192 0.58 10.92 6.66
CA TYR A 192 0.14 11.86 7.70
C TYR A 192 -1.11 12.68 7.35
N THR A 193 -1.62 12.53 6.14
CA THR A 193 -2.86 13.17 5.69
C THR A 193 -3.51 12.36 4.57
N ASN A 194 -4.83 12.44 4.48
CA ASN A 194 -5.62 11.93 3.36
C ASN A 194 -6.17 13.08 2.49
N GLN A 195 -5.70 14.32 2.72
CA GLN A 195 -6.11 15.53 2.02
C GLN A 195 -4.87 16.18 1.38
N GLY A 196 -4.32 15.53 0.35
CA GLY A 196 -3.27 16.16 -0.47
C GLY A 196 -3.84 17.33 -1.26
N ARG A 197 -3.13 18.47 -1.28
CA ARG A 197 -3.45 19.65 -2.10
C ARG A 197 -2.31 19.93 -3.06
#